data_82ffe952b30ebfb7a4ad14c8f0a62fb1
#
_entry.id   82ffe952b30ebfb7a4ad14c8f0a62fb1
#
_cell.length_a   1.000
_cell.length_b   1.000
_cell.length_c   1.000
_cell.angle_alpha   90.00
_cell.angle_beta   90.00
_cell.angle_gamma   90.00
#
_symmetry.space_group_name_H-M   'P 1'
#
loop_
_entity.id
_entity.type
_entity.pdbx_description
1 polymer ?
#
loop_
_entity_poly.entity_id
_entity_poly.type
_entity_poly.pdbx_seq_one_letter_code
_entity_poly.pdbx_strand_id
1 'polypeptide(L)'
;LKKYILILLLLPALGGWAQDRPGHLNTFDTRKFHYGIQVGYTQSKFDLQYSEQDTIRQTILGTTSYYSPGFHINVIGDMRLSDYFNLRLLPGITLISRDMSYVWSEDYTSTHWKYDTRRTVESVYGEIPVELKFRAKRYGNFRPYLTAGGVWGFDFASLRKNKNNNDESIIRLNPVDLRYTAGVGFDFFLRYVKFAIEFKSAFGLVDLRVEDDDYYTQSVTELLSRTFMISFTFEG
;
A
#
# COMPACT_ATOMS: atom_id res chain seq x y z
N LEU A 1 1.56 0.86 32.21
CA LEU A 1 2.19 -0.46 32.43
C LEU A 1 1.15 -1.55 32.76
N LYS A 2 0.22 -1.36 33.70
CA LYS A 2 -0.77 -2.39 34.13
C LYS A 2 -1.70 -2.88 33.00
N LYS A 3 -2.05 -2.04 32.02
CA LYS A 3 -2.92 -2.42 30.89
C LYS A 3 -2.22 -3.34 29.87
N TYR A 4 -0.93 -3.21 29.68
CA TYR A 4 -0.15 -4.04 28.73
C TYR A 4 0.21 -5.41 29.31
N ILE A 5 0.32 -5.52 30.65
CA ILE A 5 0.54 -6.79 31.34
C ILE A 5 -0.68 -7.71 31.20
N LEU A 6 -1.91 -7.16 31.15
CA LEU A 6 -3.13 -7.93 30.98
C LEU A 6 -3.23 -8.55 29.58
N ILE A 7 -2.74 -7.86 28.54
CA ILE A 7 -2.69 -8.38 27.16
C ILE A 7 -1.64 -9.49 27.03
N LEU A 8 -0.51 -9.35 27.70
CA LEU A 8 0.55 -10.36 27.69
C LEU A 8 0.17 -11.65 28.42
N LEU A 9 -0.70 -11.58 29.44
CA LEU A 9 -1.22 -12.72 30.20
C LEU A 9 -2.34 -13.47 29.47
N LEU A 10 -3.01 -12.87 28.48
CA LEU A 10 -4.04 -13.53 27.65
C LEU A 10 -3.46 -14.38 26.51
N LEU A 11 -2.22 -14.15 26.12
CA LEU A 11 -1.54 -14.90 25.05
C LEU A 11 -1.37 -16.41 25.34
N PRO A 12 -1.01 -16.88 26.56
CA PRO A 12 -0.89 -18.32 26.82
C PRO A 12 -2.22 -19.04 26.97
N ALA A 13 -3.34 -18.34 27.24
CA ALA A 13 -4.66 -18.98 27.37
C ALA A 13 -5.23 -19.52 26.04
N LEU A 14 -4.70 -19.09 24.90
CA LEU A 14 -5.08 -19.56 23.57
C LEU A 14 -4.36 -20.86 23.15
N GLY A 15 -3.40 -21.31 23.93
CA GLY A 15 -2.55 -22.49 23.60
C GLY A 15 -3.12 -23.85 24.00
N GLY A 16 -4.25 -23.92 24.72
CA GLY A 16 -4.67 -25.13 25.43
C GLY A 16 -5.61 -26.11 24.70
N TRP A 17 -6.01 -25.88 23.44
CA TRP A 17 -7.10 -26.67 22.80
C TRP A 17 -6.71 -27.28 21.45
N ALA A 18 -5.49 -27.66 21.28
CA ALA A 18 -5.05 -28.33 20.05
C ALA A 18 -4.98 -29.84 20.24
N GLN A 19 -6.10 -30.51 20.14
CA GLN A 19 -6.11 -31.89 19.74
C GLN A 19 -5.64 -31.99 18.28
N ASP A 20 -4.76 -32.93 17.96
CA ASP A 20 -4.32 -33.31 16.61
C ASP A 20 -5.51 -33.79 15.76
N ARG A 21 -6.37 -32.86 15.35
CA ARG A 21 -7.38 -33.16 14.34
C ARG A 21 -6.70 -33.09 12.98
N PRO A 22 -6.95 -34.02 12.07
CA PRO A 22 -6.44 -33.91 10.70
C PRO A 22 -6.85 -32.55 10.14
N GLY A 23 -5.88 -31.73 9.77
CA GLY A 23 -6.11 -30.37 9.27
C GLY A 23 -6.86 -30.42 7.93
N HIS A 24 -7.64 -29.38 7.65
CA HIS A 24 -8.24 -29.20 6.32
C HIS A 24 -7.16 -28.96 5.27
N LEU A 25 -7.41 -29.32 4.00
CA LEU A 25 -6.48 -29.12 2.89
C LEU A 25 -5.08 -29.72 3.16
N ASN A 26 -5.01 -30.98 3.58
CA ASN A 26 -3.74 -31.66 3.92
C ASN A 26 -2.77 -31.74 2.74
N THR A 27 -3.27 -31.83 1.50
CA THR A 27 -2.48 -31.88 0.27
C THR A 27 -2.09 -30.50 -0.26
N PHE A 28 -2.62 -29.43 0.31
CA PHE A 28 -2.33 -28.06 -0.14
C PHE A 28 -0.83 -27.75 0.00
N ASP A 29 -0.23 -28.10 1.12
CA ASP A 29 1.18 -27.82 1.39
C ASP A 29 2.16 -28.66 0.55
N THR A 30 1.71 -29.70 -0.12
CA THR A 30 2.56 -30.55 -0.98
C THR A 30 2.59 -30.05 -2.43
N ARG A 31 1.61 -29.28 -2.86
CA ARG A 31 1.57 -28.70 -4.21
C ARG A 31 2.65 -27.62 -4.38
N LYS A 32 3.24 -27.56 -5.57
CA LYS A 32 4.28 -26.58 -5.90
C LYS A 32 3.69 -25.20 -6.24
N PHE A 33 2.52 -25.16 -6.86
CA PHE A 33 1.84 -23.94 -7.30
C PHE A 33 0.44 -23.85 -6.72
N HIS A 34 0.08 -22.65 -6.28
CA HIS A 34 -1.27 -22.30 -5.85
C HIS A 34 -1.70 -21.03 -6.57
N TYR A 35 -2.98 -20.91 -6.80
CA TYR A 35 -3.59 -19.75 -7.44
C TYR A 35 -4.71 -19.23 -6.57
N GLY A 36 -4.99 -17.95 -6.70
CA GLY A 36 -6.04 -17.33 -5.91
C GLY A 36 -6.32 -15.92 -6.32
N ILE A 37 -7.16 -15.28 -5.52
CA ILE A 37 -7.48 -13.86 -5.63
C ILE A 37 -7.23 -13.18 -4.30
N GLN A 38 -6.83 -11.92 -4.38
CA GLN A 38 -6.67 -11.04 -3.24
C GLN A 38 -7.50 -9.79 -3.48
N VAL A 39 -8.30 -9.41 -2.50
CA VAL A 39 -9.03 -8.15 -2.49
C VAL A 39 -8.69 -7.42 -1.19
N GLY A 40 -8.63 -6.10 -1.23
CA GLY A 40 -8.33 -5.39 0.00
C GLY A 40 -8.59 -3.90 -0.06
N TYR A 41 -8.58 -3.33 1.13
CA TYR A 41 -8.69 -1.92 1.40
C TYR A 41 -7.29 -1.30 1.51
N THR A 42 -7.11 -0.11 0.96
CA THR A 42 -5.86 0.65 1.04
C THR A 42 -6.10 2.01 1.66
N GLN A 43 -5.07 2.50 2.35
CA GLN A 43 -4.97 3.90 2.76
C GLN A 43 -3.64 4.45 2.25
N SER A 44 -3.69 5.46 1.41
CA SER A 44 -2.52 6.01 0.74
C SER A 44 -2.36 7.49 1.01
N LYS A 45 -1.12 7.93 1.15
CA LYS A 45 -0.74 9.34 1.20
C LYS A 45 0.57 9.54 0.44
N PHE A 46 0.92 10.80 0.20
CA PHE A 46 2.27 11.15 -0.18
C PHE A 46 3.13 11.37 1.07
N ASP A 47 4.36 10.93 1.03
CA ASP A 47 5.43 11.30 1.98
C ASP A 47 6.22 12.43 1.33
N LEU A 48 6.20 13.61 1.96
CA LEU A 48 6.64 14.87 1.37
C LEU A 48 7.96 15.30 1.98
N GLN A 49 8.92 15.69 1.15
CA GLN A 49 10.09 16.45 1.57
C GLN A 49 9.91 17.90 1.09
N TYR A 50 10.08 18.86 2.00
CA TYR A 50 9.84 20.26 1.72
C TYR A 50 11.03 20.94 1.06
N SER A 51 10.74 21.88 0.15
CA SER A 51 11.74 22.79 -0.41
C SER A 51 12.15 23.85 0.63
N GLU A 52 13.46 24.12 0.73
CA GLU A 52 14.00 25.20 1.59
C GLU A 52 14.16 26.53 0.85
N GLN A 53 13.66 26.65 -0.38
CA GLN A 53 13.78 27.88 -1.16
C GLN A 53 12.92 29.01 -0.57
N ASP A 54 13.55 30.13 -0.21
CA ASP A 54 12.90 31.27 0.46
C ASP A 54 11.76 31.90 -0.35
N THR A 55 11.86 31.93 -1.68
CA THR A 55 10.84 32.48 -2.58
C THR A 55 9.52 31.71 -2.51
N ILE A 56 9.58 30.40 -2.36
CA ILE A 56 8.40 29.52 -2.29
C ILE A 56 7.77 29.60 -0.90
N ARG A 57 8.58 29.69 0.15
CA ARG A 57 8.12 29.87 1.54
C ARG A 57 7.33 31.15 1.78
N GLN A 58 7.56 32.19 1.00
CA GLN A 58 6.76 33.41 1.06
C GLN A 58 5.34 33.21 0.53
N THR A 59 5.12 32.24 -0.33
CA THR A 59 3.83 31.96 -0.98
C THR A 59 3.10 30.78 -0.33
N ILE A 60 3.79 29.65 -0.10
CA ILE A 60 3.25 28.45 0.51
C ILE A 60 3.98 28.19 1.84
N LEU A 61 3.27 28.36 2.95
CA LEU A 61 3.80 28.19 4.31
C LEU A 61 3.93 26.72 4.70
N GLY A 62 3.21 25.81 4.06
CA GLY A 62 3.29 24.38 4.31
C GLY A 62 2.38 23.55 3.42
N THR A 63 2.74 22.29 3.25
CA THR A 63 1.96 21.30 2.50
C THR A 63 1.78 20.07 3.38
N THR A 64 0.55 19.56 3.50
CA THR A 64 0.24 18.37 4.31
C THR A 64 -0.48 17.34 3.45
N SER A 65 -0.03 16.08 3.50
CA SER A 65 -0.71 14.97 2.84
C SER A 65 -1.49 14.15 3.85
N TYR A 66 -2.73 13.81 3.51
CA TYR A 66 -3.63 13.01 4.32
C TYR A 66 -3.81 11.61 3.73
N TYR A 67 -4.06 10.63 4.61
CA TYR A 67 -4.43 9.30 4.18
C TYR A 67 -5.83 9.31 3.55
N SER A 68 -5.91 8.81 2.34
CA SER A 68 -7.17 8.68 1.61
C SER A 68 -7.44 7.21 1.27
N PRO A 69 -8.72 6.81 1.25
CA PRO A 69 -9.13 5.44 1.02
C PRO A 69 -8.91 5.01 -0.43
N GLY A 70 -8.75 3.72 -0.61
CA GLY A 70 -8.68 3.06 -1.89
C GLY A 70 -8.94 1.57 -1.75
N PHE A 71 -8.85 0.84 -2.84
CA PHE A 71 -8.96 -0.62 -2.82
C PHE A 71 -8.13 -1.26 -3.93
N HIS A 72 -7.83 -2.54 -3.76
CA HIS A 72 -7.09 -3.32 -4.75
C HIS A 72 -7.72 -4.68 -4.97
N ILE A 73 -7.50 -5.19 -6.16
CA ILE A 73 -7.82 -6.56 -6.54
C ILE A 73 -6.65 -7.14 -7.33
N ASN A 74 -6.16 -8.30 -6.89
CA ASN A 74 -5.00 -8.98 -7.47
C ASN A 74 -5.33 -10.44 -7.73
N VAL A 75 -4.72 -10.99 -8.77
CA VAL A 75 -4.63 -12.44 -8.97
C VAL A 75 -3.36 -12.92 -8.30
N ILE A 76 -3.39 -14.10 -7.67
CA ILE A 76 -2.26 -14.67 -6.95
C ILE A 76 -1.71 -15.84 -7.73
N GLY A 77 -0.40 -15.81 -7.99
CA GLY A 77 0.40 -16.98 -8.27
C GLY A 77 1.38 -17.18 -7.13
N ASP A 78 1.22 -18.26 -6.38
CA ASP A 78 2.08 -18.61 -5.24
C ASP A 78 2.87 -19.87 -5.58
N MET A 79 4.19 -19.78 -5.63
CA MET A 79 5.12 -20.87 -5.89
C MET A 79 5.87 -21.24 -4.61
N ARG A 80 5.72 -22.49 -4.19
CA ARG A 80 6.47 -23.04 -3.06
C ARG A 80 7.93 -23.25 -3.44
N LEU A 81 8.84 -22.57 -2.75
CA LEU A 81 10.28 -22.73 -2.90
C LEU A 81 10.84 -23.77 -1.91
N SER A 82 10.35 -23.70 -0.67
CA SER A 82 10.73 -24.62 0.42
C SER A 82 9.58 -24.79 1.41
N ASP A 83 9.84 -25.48 2.53
CA ASP A 83 8.83 -25.64 3.58
C ASP A 83 8.44 -24.33 4.26
N TYR A 84 9.35 -23.35 4.24
CA TYR A 84 9.17 -22.07 4.91
C TYR A 84 9.03 -20.90 3.94
N PHE A 85 9.43 -21.03 2.68
CA PHE A 85 9.47 -19.92 1.72
C PHE A 85 8.61 -20.19 0.49
N ASN A 86 7.81 -19.21 0.14
CA ASN A 86 7.08 -19.13 -1.12
C ASN A 86 7.44 -17.84 -1.84
N LEU A 87 7.48 -17.90 -3.17
CA LEU A 87 7.53 -16.74 -4.04
C LEU A 87 6.12 -16.47 -4.55
N ARG A 88 5.63 -15.23 -4.35
CA ARG A 88 4.31 -14.79 -4.78
C ARG A 88 4.41 -13.72 -5.85
N LEU A 89 3.61 -13.87 -6.87
CA LEU A 89 3.38 -12.87 -7.91
C LEU A 89 1.91 -12.47 -7.84
N LEU A 90 1.61 -11.17 -7.72
CA LEU A 90 0.25 -10.68 -7.47
C LEU A 90 -0.16 -9.59 -8.47
N PRO A 91 -0.19 -9.86 -9.80
CA PRO A 91 -0.62 -8.86 -10.76
C PRO A 91 -2.06 -8.41 -10.48
N GLY A 92 -2.31 -7.11 -10.58
CA GLY A 92 -3.63 -6.58 -10.29
C GLY A 92 -3.79 -5.09 -10.54
N ILE A 93 -4.91 -4.57 -10.05
CA ILE A 93 -5.29 -3.16 -10.17
C ILE A 93 -5.52 -2.60 -8.76
N THR A 94 -4.99 -1.40 -8.54
CA THR A 94 -5.16 -0.65 -7.31
C THR A 94 -5.72 0.74 -7.64
N LEU A 95 -6.84 1.08 -7.02
CA LEU A 95 -7.43 2.42 -7.06
C LEU A 95 -7.00 3.17 -5.80
N ILE A 96 -6.38 4.31 -5.97
CA ILE A 96 -5.81 5.11 -4.89
C ILE A 96 -6.24 6.56 -5.06
N SER A 97 -6.70 7.15 -3.95
CA SER A 97 -6.82 8.60 -3.82
C SER A 97 -5.76 9.10 -2.85
N ARG A 98 -5.26 10.33 -3.07
CA ARG A 98 -4.30 10.98 -2.18
C ARG A 98 -4.66 12.45 -2.08
N ASP A 99 -4.87 12.93 -0.87
CA ASP A 99 -5.23 14.32 -0.60
C ASP A 99 -4.01 15.11 -0.12
N MET A 100 -3.82 16.28 -0.70
CA MET A 100 -2.83 17.27 -0.30
C MET A 100 -3.53 18.57 0.07
N SER A 101 -3.12 19.20 1.16
CA SER A 101 -3.59 20.50 1.58
C SER A 101 -2.41 21.46 1.63
N TYR A 102 -2.61 22.65 1.06
CA TYR A 102 -1.62 23.72 0.99
C TYR A 102 -2.03 24.85 1.91
N VAL A 103 -1.09 25.36 2.70
CA VAL A 103 -1.27 26.53 3.55
C VAL A 103 -0.59 27.72 2.85
N TRP A 104 -1.38 28.67 2.38
CA TRP A 104 -0.92 29.86 1.67
C TRP A 104 -0.63 31.00 2.65
N SER A 105 0.26 31.93 2.30
CA SER A 105 0.47 33.15 3.07
C SER A 105 -0.74 34.08 2.95
N GLU A 106 -1.00 34.86 4.00
CA GLU A 106 -2.14 35.81 4.01
C GLU A 106 -2.05 36.84 2.89
N ASP A 107 -0.86 37.35 2.59
CA ASP A 107 -0.62 38.31 1.52
C ASP A 107 -0.97 37.74 0.14
N TYR A 108 -0.67 36.46 -0.08
CA TYR A 108 -0.96 35.78 -1.34
C TYR A 108 -2.45 35.47 -1.50
N THR A 109 -3.12 35.03 -0.44
CA THR A 109 -4.55 34.69 -0.44
C THR A 109 -5.42 35.92 -0.65
N SER A 110 -5.02 37.08 -0.15
CA SER A 110 -5.77 38.36 -0.34
C SER A 110 -5.78 38.83 -1.81
N THR A 111 -4.73 38.48 -2.56
CA THR A 111 -4.55 38.90 -3.95
C THR A 111 -5.01 37.87 -4.96
N HIS A 112 -4.97 36.56 -4.58
CA HIS A 112 -5.23 35.42 -5.47
C HIS A 112 -6.27 34.46 -4.87
N TRP A 113 -7.51 34.90 -4.73
CA TRP A 113 -8.64 34.12 -4.17
C TRP A 113 -9.02 32.85 -4.96
N LYS A 114 -8.42 32.62 -6.14
CA LYS A 114 -8.74 31.49 -7.05
C LYS A 114 -8.04 30.17 -6.70
N TYR A 115 -7.05 30.17 -5.80
CA TYR A 115 -6.29 28.96 -5.49
C TYR A 115 -6.99 28.10 -4.45
N ASP A 116 -7.27 26.84 -4.82
CA ASP A 116 -7.84 25.86 -3.93
C ASP A 116 -6.78 25.33 -2.94
N THR A 117 -7.11 25.30 -1.66
CA THR A 117 -6.22 24.82 -0.59
C THR A 117 -6.08 23.31 -0.55
N ARG A 118 -7.02 22.58 -1.15
CA ARG A 118 -7.02 21.11 -1.16
C ARG A 118 -6.95 20.58 -2.59
N ARG A 119 -6.06 19.61 -2.79
CA ARG A 119 -5.91 18.90 -4.05
C ARG A 119 -6.04 17.41 -3.81
N THR A 120 -6.92 16.77 -4.55
CA THR A 120 -7.07 15.31 -4.55
C THR A 120 -6.47 14.74 -5.84
N VAL A 121 -5.55 13.79 -5.67
CA VAL A 121 -4.92 13.06 -6.77
C VAL A 121 -5.48 11.66 -6.79
N GLU A 122 -6.29 11.38 -7.80
CA GLU A 122 -6.81 10.03 -8.05
C GLU A 122 -5.90 9.32 -9.05
N SER A 123 -5.54 8.08 -8.73
CA SER A 123 -4.66 7.23 -9.52
C SER A 123 -5.26 5.83 -9.70
N VAL A 124 -5.06 5.27 -10.88
CA VAL A 124 -5.42 3.89 -11.22
C VAL A 124 -4.14 3.16 -11.61
N TYR A 125 -3.63 2.37 -10.68
CA TYR A 125 -2.40 1.60 -10.89
C TYR A 125 -2.68 0.21 -11.43
N GLY A 126 -1.98 -0.17 -12.52
CA GLY A 126 -1.70 -1.57 -12.81
C GLY A 126 -0.42 -1.96 -12.07
N GLU A 127 -0.48 -2.98 -11.25
CA GLU A 127 0.62 -3.35 -10.35
C GLU A 127 1.08 -4.79 -10.57
N ILE A 128 2.37 -5.01 -10.40
CA ILE A 128 2.99 -6.34 -10.40
C ILE A 128 3.83 -6.47 -9.12
N PRO A 129 3.22 -6.82 -7.98
CA PRO A 129 3.93 -7.15 -6.76
C PRO A 129 4.64 -8.50 -6.90
N VAL A 130 5.92 -8.55 -6.51
CA VAL A 130 6.71 -9.77 -6.36
C VAL A 130 7.14 -9.85 -4.90
N GLU A 131 6.70 -10.88 -4.19
CA GLU A 131 6.86 -11.00 -2.75
C GLU A 131 7.46 -12.35 -2.36
N LEU A 132 8.37 -12.34 -1.41
CA LEU A 132 8.80 -13.53 -0.68
C LEU A 132 7.92 -13.67 0.57
N LYS A 133 7.23 -14.81 0.69
CA LYS A 133 6.39 -15.17 1.84
C LYS A 133 7.17 -16.16 2.72
N PHE A 134 7.48 -15.74 3.95
CA PHE A 134 8.07 -16.60 4.98
C PHE A 134 6.96 -17.17 5.86
N ARG A 135 6.74 -18.49 5.79
CA ARG A 135 5.67 -19.20 6.49
C ARG A 135 6.20 -19.84 7.77
N ALA A 136 5.50 -19.65 8.87
CA ALA A 136 5.72 -20.46 10.07
C ALA A 136 5.23 -21.91 9.88
N LYS A 137 5.59 -22.77 10.80
CA LYS A 137 5.03 -24.13 10.85
C LYS A 137 3.51 -24.04 11.06
N ARG A 138 2.77 -24.83 10.30
CA ARG A 138 1.31 -24.92 10.40
C ARG A 138 0.91 -25.55 11.73
N TYR A 139 -0.04 -24.91 12.40
CA TYR A 139 -0.62 -25.41 13.64
C TYR A 139 -2.14 -25.67 13.44
N GLY A 140 -2.51 -26.91 13.25
CA GLY A 140 -3.87 -27.30 12.87
C GLY A 140 -4.32 -26.64 11.56
N ASN A 141 -5.29 -25.73 11.62
CA ASN A 141 -5.80 -25.00 10.47
C ASN A 141 -5.34 -23.53 10.42
N PHE A 142 -4.27 -23.19 11.13
CA PHE A 142 -3.77 -21.83 11.24
C PHE A 142 -2.27 -21.78 10.93
N ARG A 143 -1.83 -20.71 10.25
CA ARG A 143 -0.42 -20.45 9.97
C ARG A 143 -0.15 -18.94 9.87
N PRO A 144 0.64 -18.37 10.76
CA PRO A 144 1.16 -17.01 10.57
C PRO A 144 2.29 -17.00 9.53
N TYR A 145 2.47 -15.85 8.87
CA TYR A 145 3.53 -15.63 7.92
C TYR A 145 3.94 -14.16 7.85
N LEU A 146 5.12 -13.92 7.31
CA LEU A 146 5.62 -12.62 6.96
C LEU A 146 5.76 -12.51 5.44
N THR A 147 5.60 -11.31 4.90
CA THR A 147 5.84 -11.01 3.49
C THR A 147 6.79 -9.82 3.37
N ALA A 148 7.67 -9.89 2.40
CA ALA A 148 8.49 -8.78 1.99
C ALA A 148 8.73 -8.85 0.48
N GLY A 149 8.77 -7.70 -0.20
CA GLY A 149 8.94 -7.71 -1.64
C GLY A 149 9.00 -6.34 -2.27
N GLY A 150 8.88 -6.31 -3.59
CA GLY A 150 8.81 -5.12 -4.40
C GLY A 150 7.53 -5.06 -5.22
N VAL A 151 7.07 -3.86 -5.50
CA VAL A 151 5.94 -3.58 -6.37
C VAL A 151 6.40 -2.66 -7.48
N TRP A 152 6.20 -3.10 -8.71
CA TRP A 152 6.25 -2.23 -9.87
C TRP A 152 4.83 -1.82 -10.22
N GLY A 153 4.57 -0.51 -10.21
CA GLY A 153 3.27 0.08 -10.47
C GLY A 153 3.33 1.03 -11.66
N PHE A 154 2.26 1.06 -12.44
CA PHE A 154 2.07 1.95 -13.56
C PHE A 154 0.73 2.67 -13.45
N ASP A 155 0.76 4.00 -13.33
CA ASP A 155 -0.43 4.84 -13.19
C ASP A 155 -1.03 5.21 -14.54
N PHE A 156 -2.15 4.59 -14.90
CA PHE A 156 -2.89 4.88 -16.13
C PHE A 156 -3.57 6.26 -16.10
N ALA A 157 -3.91 6.78 -14.91
CA ALA A 157 -4.57 8.07 -14.79
C ALA A 157 -3.59 9.22 -15.02
N SER A 158 -2.32 9.08 -14.63
CA SER A 158 -1.29 10.10 -14.83
C SER A 158 -1.03 10.37 -16.32
N LEU A 159 -1.07 9.34 -17.17
CA LEU A 159 -0.92 9.48 -18.62
C LEU A 159 -1.99 10.37 -19.25
N ARG A 160 -3.25 10.24 -18.80
CA ARG A 160 -4.36 11.09 -19.28
C ARG A 160 -4.19 12.52 -18.82
N LYS A 161 -3.80 12.73 -17.57
CA LYS A 161 -3.60 14.06 -16.98
C LYS A 161 -2.42 14.78 -17.65
N ASN A 162 -1.31 14.10 -17.87
CA ASN A 162 -0.12 14.70 -18.52
C ASN A 162 -0.36 15.07 -20.00
N LYS A 163 -1.37 14.51 -20.67
CA LYS A 163 -1.70 14.83 -22.06
C LYS A 163 -2.59 16.08 -22.23
N ASN A 164 -3.32 16.47 -21.19
CA ASN A 164 -4.18 17.66 -21.19
C ASN A 164 -3.41 18.88 -20.69
N ASN A 165 -2.67 19.53 -21.59
CA ASN A 165 -1.82 20.71 -21.27
C ASN A 165 -2.58 21.99 -20.86
N ASN A 166 -3.92 21.99 -20.84
CA ASN A 166 -4.70 23.21 -20.64
C ASN A 166 -5.26 23.39 -19.21
N ASP A 167 -5.07 22.42 -18.30
CA ASP A 167 -5.51 22.52 -16.92
C ASP A 167 -4.31 22.77 -16.00
N GLU A 168 -4.02 24.02 -15.70
CA GLU A 168 -3.00 24.46 -14.72
C GLU A 168 -3.27 23.95 -13.28
N SER A 169 -4.40 23.28 -13.07
CA SER A 169 -4.83 22.82 -11.76
C SER A 169 -4.46 21.36 -11.44
N ILE A 170 -3.77 20.66 -12.36
CA ILE A 170 -3.51 19.21 -12.22
C ILE A 170 -2.05 18.96 -11.85
N ILE A 171 -1.82 18.36 -10.69
CA ILE A 171 -0.49 17.89 -10.30
C ILE A 171 -0.09 16.73 -11.23
N ARG A 172 0.99 16.93 -11.97
CA ARG A 172 1.55 15.91 -12.87
C ARG A 172 2.41 14.95 -12.07
N LEU A 173 2.16 13.66 -12.26
CA LEU A 173 2.92 12.60 -11.60
C LEU A 173 3.63 11.73 -12.62
N ASN A 174 4.79 11.22 -12.23
CA ASN A 174 5.48 10.15 -12.95
C ASN A 174 4.57 8.91 -13.00
N PRO A 175 4.32 8.34 -14.18
CA PRO A 175 3.47 7.16 -14.31
C PRO A 175 4.07 5.90 -13.69
N VAL A 176 5.38 5.84 -13.46
CA VAL A 176 6.05 4.66 -12.90
C VAL A 176 6.30 4.87 -11.41
N ASP A 177 5.82 3.95 -10.59
CA ASP A 177 6.00 3.92 -9.14
C ASP A 177 6.66 2.59 -8.75
N LEU A 178 7.82 2.66 -8.11
CA LEU A 178 8.50 1.52 -7.51
C LEU A 178 8.40 1.61 -6.01
N ARG A 179 7.92 0.55 -5.37
CA ARG A 179 7.73 0.49 -3.92
C ARG A 179 8.29 -0.81 -3.36
N TYR A 180 8.81 -0.79 -2.14
CA TYR A 180 9.03 -2.00 -1.37
C TYR A 180 7.86 -2.22 -0.41
N THR A 181 7.59 -3.49 -0.11
CA THR A 181 6.50 -3.89 0.78
C THR A 181 7.02 -4.76 1.92
N ALA A 182 6.39 -4.62 3.07
CA ALA A 182 6.56 -5.52 4.20
C ALA A 182 5.21 -5.75 4.88
N GLY A 183 4.97 -6.97 5.34
CA GLY A 183 3.68 -7.29 5.94
C GLY A 183 3.68 -8.54 6.79
N VAL A 184 2.57 -8.70 7.49
CA VAL A 184 2.26 -9.89 8.28
C VAL A 184 0.91 -10.43 7.83
N GLY A 185 0.75 -11.74 7.86
CA GLY A 185 -0.52 -12.36 7.50
C GLY A 185 -0.76 -13.66 8.25
N PHE A 186 -2.00 -14.09 8.15
CA PHE A 186 -2.51 -15.27 8.84
C PHE A 186 -3.30 -16.13 7.88
N ASP A 187 -2.80 -17.32 7.56
CA ASP A 187 -3.48 -18.32 6.75
C ASP A 187 -4.44 -19.13 7.64
N PHE A 188 -5.68 -19.28 7.18
CA PHE A 188 -6.73 -20.12 7.76
C PHE A 188 -7.12 -21.17 6.73
N PHE A 189 -6.86 -22.45 7.04
CA PHE A 189 -7.19 -23.55 6.16
C PHE A 189 -8.63 -24.00 6.40
N LEU A 190 -9.52 -23.55 5.54
CA LEU A 190 -10.92 -23.95 5.53
C LEU A 190 -11.08 -25.28 4.78
N ARG A 191 -12.30 -25.81 4.70
CA ARG A 191 -12.56 -27.12 4.11
C ARG A 191 -12.18 -27.21 2.64
N TYR A 192 -12.41 -26.13 1.87
CA TYR A 192 -12.27 -26.09 0.41
C TYR A 192 -11.31 -25.02 -0.10
N VAL A 193 -10.98 -24.04 0.72
CA VAL A 193 -10.18 -22.88 0.33
C VAL A 193 -9.27 -22.47 1.48
N LYS A 194 -8.08 -21.99 1.16
CA LYS A 194 -7.22 -21.28 2.11
C LYS A 194 -7.63 -19.82 2.09
N PHE A 195 -8.09 -19.33 3.22
CA PHE A 195 -8.37 -17.92 3.46
C PHE A 195 -7.20 -17.28 4.19
N ALA A 196 -6.84 -16.04 3.84
CA ALA A 196 -5.86 -15.31 4.64
C ALA A 196 -6.26 -13.86 4.84
N ILE A 197 -5.82 -13.31 5.97
CA ILE A 197 -5.88 -11.89 6.29
C ILE A 197 -4.44 -11.38 6.32
N GLU A 198 -4.16 -10.27 5.62
CA GLU A 198 -2.81 -9.74 5.45
C GLU A 198 -2.80 -8.24 5.69
N PHE A 199 -1.86 -7.78 6.51
CA PHE A 199 -1.60 -6.36 6.80
C PHE A 199 -0.25 -6.02 6.20
N LYS A 200 -0.22 -5.08 5.27
CA LYS A 200 1.00 -4.65 4.55
C LYS A 200 1.18 -3.15 4.58
N SER A 201 2.45 -2.74 4.53
CA SER A 201 2.87 -1.38 4.26
C SER A 201 3.71 -1.36 3.00
N ALA A 202 3.47 -0.39 2.13
CA ALA A 202 4.27 -0.13 0.94
C ALA A 202 4.87 1.27 1.02
N PHE A 203 6.14 1.39 0.66
CA PHE A 203 6.92 2.63 0.70
C PHE A 203 7.56 2.87 -0.65
N GLY A 204 7.37 4.08 -1.20
CA GLY A 204 7.94 4.51 -2.47
C GLY A 204 9.47 4.58 -2.43
N LEU A 205 10.07 4.26 -3.56
CA LEU A 205 11.52 4.34 -3.80
C LEU A 205 11.86 5.37 -4.89
N VAL A 206 10.87 5.79 -5.66
CA VAL A 206 11.03 6.71 -6.79
C VAL A 206 10.24 7.97 -6.54
N ASP A 207 10.84 9.11 -6.83
CA ASP A 207 10.17 10.40 -6.83
C ASP A 207 9.09 10.42 -7.91
N LEU A 208 7.85 10.65 -7.47
CA LEU A 208 6.69 10.73 -8.36
C LEU A 208 6.48 12.13 -8.92
N ARG A 209 7.25 13.11 -8.50
CA ARG A 209 7.15 14.49 -8.95
C ARG A 209 7.62 14.58 -10.42
N VAL A 210 6.83 15.28 -11.23
CA VAL A 210 7.26 15.80 -12.54
C VAL A 210 7.62 17.27 -12.33
N GLU A 211 8.83 17.68 -12.70
CA GLU A 211 9.24 19.09 -12.63
C GLU A 211 8.36 19.92 -13.56
N ASP A 212 7.65 20.87 -13.00
CA ASP A 212 6.79 21.83 -13.71
C ASP A 212 6.94 23.21 -13.06
N ASP A 213 6.67 24.28 -13.81
CA ASP A 213 6.76 25.67 -13.33
C ASP A 213 5.58 26.07 -12.41
N ASP A 214 4.80 25.07 -11.92
CA ASP A 214 3.68 25.31 -11.02
C ASP A 214 4.14 25.43 -9.55
N TYR A 215 3.59 26.40 -8.82
CA TYR A 215 3.86 26.63 -7.39
C TYR A 215 3.60 25.39 -6.52
N TYR A 216 2.63 24.57 -6.87
CA TYR A 216 2.30 23.33 -6.15
C TYR A 216 3.44 22.32 -6.20
N THR A 217 4.05 22.17 -7.37
CA THR A 217 5.14 21.21 -7.59
C THR A 217 6.46 21.71 -7.01
N GLN A 218 6.70 23.03 -7.06
CA GLN A 218 7.93 23.63 -6.53
C GLN A 218 8.00 23.66 -4.99
N SER A 219 6.86 23.56 -4.30
CA SER A 219 6.80 23.54 -2.82
C SER A 219 7.36 22.27 -2.20
N VAL A 220 7.54 21.21 -2.98
CA VAL A 220 7.96 19.89 -2.55
C VAL A 220 9.21 19.46 -3.30
N THR A 221 10.24 18.99 -2.58
CA THR A 221 11.51 18.54 -3.19
C THR A 221 11.41 17.09 -3.65
N GLU A 222 10.72 16.24 -2.89
CA GLU A 222 10.54 14.83 -3.20
C GLU A 222 9.13 14.38 -2.81
N LEU A 223 8.51 13.57 -3.67
CA LEU A 223 7.16 13.07 -3.52
C LEU A 223 7.15 11.54 -3.57
N LEU A 224 7.17 10.89 -2.42
CA LEU A 224 7.15 9.44 -2.31
C LEU A 224 5.75 8.90 -2.01
N SER A 225 5.48 7.69 -2.47
CA SER A 225 4.23 6.98 -2.19
C SER A 225 4.31 6.24 -0.86
N ARG A 226 3.26 6.34 -0.02
CA ARG A 226 3.13 5.55 1.20
C ARG A 226 1.73 4.97 1.28
N THR A 227 1.63 3.64 1.40
CA THR A 227 0.34 2.94 1.40
C THR A 227 0.29 1.90 2.50
N PHE A 228 -0.81 1.87 3.26
CA PHE A 228 -1.18 0.77 4.14
C PHE A 228 -2.30 -0.04 3.50
N MET A 229 -2.24 -1.37 3.67
CA MET A 229 -3.18 -2.30 3.04
C MET A 229 -3.66 -3.34 4.05
N ILE A 230 -4.96 -3.62 3.99
CA ILE A 230 -5.58 -4.78 4.64
C ILE A 230 -6.18 -5.63 3.53
N SER A 231 -5.69 -6.85 3.38
CA SER A 231 -6.06 -7.72 2.26
C SER A 231 -6.67 -9.02 2.74
N PHE A 232 -7.64 -9.49 1.99
CA PHE A 232 -8.27 -10.80 2.13
C PHE A 232 -7.90 -11.64 0.93
N THR A 233 -7.38 -12.82 1.19
CA THR A 233 -6.83 -13.72 0.17
C THR A 233 -7.60 -15.02 0.16
N PHE A 234 -7.91 -15.52 -1.03
CA PHE A 234 -8.58 -16.79 -1.24
C PHE A 234 -7.74 -17.59 -2.24
N GLU A 235 -7.19 -18.72 -1.78
CA GLU A 235 -6.34 -19.61 -2.60
C GLU A 235 -6.88 -21.04 -2.59
N GLY A 236 -6.80 -21.72 -3.76
CA GLY A 236 -7.26 -23.09 -3.95
C GLY A 236 -6.20 -24.05 -4.52
#